data_c5bca5c2c4b921874c76f0ec34205357
#
_entry.id   c5bca5c2c4b921874c76f0ec34205357
#
_cell.length_a   1.000
_cell.length_b   1.000
_cell.length_c   1.000
_cell.angle_alpha   90.00
_cell.angle_beta   90.00
_cell.angle_gamma   90.00
#
_symmetry.space_group_name_H-M   'P 1'
#
loop_
_entity.id
_entity.type
_entity.pdbx_description
1 polymer ?
#
loop_
_entity_poly.entity_id
_entity_poly.type
_entity_poly.pdbx_seq_one_letter_code
_entity_poly.pdbx_strand_id
1 'polypeptide(L)'
;MEYNLIIALSFLVIPIILFLYQLFFGHILKDKTWYVSVAGIGINLALALSFFYRVFFNTPDQTINFSGNWINIGKFNIDLGISIDNMTAIMLVVVSLVSCLVHLYSSEYMKGDARFSRYYAFLGLFTFSMNGIVLADNIVMIYMFW
;
A
#
# COMPACT_ATOMS: atom_id res chain seq x y z
N MET A 1 -18.17 -4.68 9.09
CA MET A 1 -17.91 -3.43 8.35
C MET A 1 -16.56 -2.84 8.79
N GLU A 2 -16.34 -2.58 10.05
CA GLU A 2 -15.08 -2.01 10.58
C GLU A 2 -13.82 -2.84 10.27
N TYR A 3 -13.92 -4.16 10.31
CA TYR A 3 -12.79 -5.04 10.05
C TYR A 3 -12.20 -4.88 8.63
N ASN A 4 -13.05 -4.74 7.60
CA ASN A 4 -12.60 -4.53 6.23
C ASN A 4 -11.92 -3.16 6.04
N LEU A 5 -12.42 -2.14 6.75
CA LEU A 5 -11.78 -0.82 6.78
C LEU A 5 -10.39 -0.88 7.44
N ILE A 6 -10.24 -1.59 8.55
CA ILE A 6 -8.95 -1.75 9.23
C ILE A 6 -7.94 -2.44 8.32
N ILE A 7 -8.35 -3.49 7.60
CA ILE A 7 -7.47 -4.17 6.64
C ILE A 7 -7.11 -3.23 5.49
N ALA A 8 -8.09 -2.52 4.91
CA ALA A 8 -7.83 -1.57 3.83
C ALA A 8 -6.84 -0.47 4.26
N LEU A 9 -7.02 0.09 5.46
CA LEU A 9 -6.08 1.06 6.01
C LEU A 9 -4.68 0.45 6.26
N SER A 10 -4.60 -0.82 6.62
CA SER A 10 -3.31 -1.51 6.83
C SER A 10 -2.47 -1.54 5.55
N PHE A 11 -3.09 -1.63 4.35
CA PHE A 11 -2.39 -1.57 3.06
C PHE A 11 -1.73 -0.21 2.82
N LEU A 12 -2.22 0.85 3.41
CA LEU A 12 -1.62 2.19 3.36
C LEU A 12 -0.61 2.39 4.50
N VAL A 13 -0.95 1.95 5.70
CA VAL A 13 -0.15 2.19 6.90
C VAL A 13 1.18 1.43 6.86
N ILE A 14 1.19 0.15 6.43
CA ILE A 14 2.41 -0.66 6.41
C ILE A 14 3.49 -0.04 5.50
N PRO A 15 3.24 0.26 4.21
CA PRO A 15 4.27 0.82 3.34
C PRO A 15 4.72 2.23 3.77
N ILE A 16 3.84 3.08 4.31
CA ILE A 16 4.23 4.41 4.78
C ILE A 16 5.10 4.34 6.03
N ILE A 17 4.83 3.41 6.95
CA ILE A 17 5.69 3.17 8.11
C ILE A 17 7.06 2.66 7.65
N LEU A 18 7.12 1.75 6.69
CA LEU A 18 8.38 1.27 6.11
C LEU A 18 9.16 2.40 5.47
N PHE A 19 8.50 3.27 4.70
CA PHE A 19 9.13 4.45 4.12
C PHE A 19 9.76 5.35 5.19
N LEU A 20 8.98 5.75 6.21
CA LEU A 20 9.45 6.62 7.28
C LEU A 20 10.57 5.96 8.09
N TYR A 21 10.41 4.70 8.44
CA TYR A 21 11.43 3.95 9.15
C TYR A 21 12.77 3.92 8.40
N GLN A 22 12.73 3.66 7.10
CA GLN A 22 13.94 3.58 6.28
C GLN A 22 14.54 4.94 5.98
N LEU A 23 13.71 5.98 5.85
CA LEU A 23 14.17 7.35 5.64
C LEU A 23 15.00 7.83 6.85
N PHE A 24 14.52 7.57 8.07
CA PHE A 24 15.16 8.03 9.29
C PHE A 24 16.25 7.07 9.83
N PHE A 25 15.98 5.78 9.78
CA PHE A 25 16.85 4.76 10.40
C PHE A 25 17.63 3.92 9.38
N GLY A 26 17.37 4.05 8.11
CA GLY A 26 18.03 3.26 7.07
C GLY A 26 19.54 3.43 7.01
N HIS A 27 20.06 4.60 7.37
CA HIS A 27 21.51 4.85 7.43
C HIS A 27 22.23 4.04 8.54
N ILE A 28 21.50 3.64 9.58
CA ILE A 28 22.04 2.82 10.69
C ILE A 28 22.10 1.36 10.29
N LEU A 29 21.08 0.87 9.58
CA LEU A 29 20.98 -0.53 9.15
C LEU A 29 21.88 -0.87 7.95
N LYS A 30 22.28 0.14 7.15
CA LYS A 30 23.11 -0.03 5.96
C LYS A 30 22.60 -1.20 5.08
N ASP A 31 23.45 -2.21 4.87
CA ASP A 31 23.15 -3.37 4.01
C ASP A 31 22.04 -4.30 4.52
N LYS A 32 21.59 -4.14 5.77
CA LYS A 32 20.51 -4.95 6.35
C LYS A 32 19.12 -4.34 6.17
N THR A 33 19.03 -3.15 5.60
CA THR A 33 17.75 -2.44 5.38
C THR A 33 16.76 -3.26 4.56
N TRP A 34 17.24 -4.03 3.59
CA TRP A 34 16.40 -4.83 2.71
C TRP A 34 15.60 -5.92 3.45
N TYR A 35 16.13 -6.51 4.53
CA TYR A 35 15.39 -7.51 5.31
C TYR A 35 14.11 -6.93 5.91
N VAL A 36 14.18 -5.70 6.43
CA VAL A 36 13.00 -5.02 7.01
C VAL A 36 11.99 -4.69 5.93
N SER A 37 12.45 -4.21 4.75
CA SER A 37 11.58 -3.94 3.61
C SER A 37 10.86 -5.18 3.12
N VAL A 38 11.62 -6.22 2.80
CA VAL A 38 11.07 -7.47 2.26
C VAL A 38 10.10 -8.12 3.26
N ALA A 39 10.45 -8.12 4.56
CA ALA A 39 9.56 -8.64 5.59
C ALA A 39 8.25 -7.85 5.67
N GLY A 40 8.31 -6.51 5.68
CA GLY A 40 7.11 -5.67 5.76
C GLY A 40 6.22 -5.76 4.52
N ILE A 41 6.82 -5.78 3.32
CA ILE A 41 6.03 -5.98 2.09
C ILE A 41 5.53 -7.42 1.97
N GLY A 42 6.27 -8.41 2.49
CA GLY A 42 5.79 -9.79 2.60
C GLY A 42 4.55 -9.92 3.48
N ILE A 43 4.50 -9.19 4.61
CA ILE A 43 3.30 -9.09 5.44
C ILE A 43 2.15 -8.45 4.65
N ASN A 44 2.43 -7.38 3.90
CA ASN A 44 1.43 -6.71 3.06
C ASN A 44 0.85 -7.68 2.01
N LEU A 45 1.68 -8.51 1.37
CA LEU A 45 1.25 -9.55 0.44
C LEU A 45 0.39 -10.63 1.12
N ALA A 46 0.78 -11.10 2.31
CA ALA A 46 0.01 -12.08 3.07
C ALA A 46 -1.38 -11.53 3.46
N LEU A 47 -1.44 -10.25 3.84
CA LEU A 47 -2.71 -9.55 4.08
C LEU A 47 -3.55 -9.47 2.81
N ALA A 48 -2.95 -9.17 1.64
CA ALA A 48 -3.65 -9.09 0.36
C ALA A 48 -4.27 -10.43 -0.02
N LEU A 49 -3.55 -11.53 0.14
CA LEU A 49 -4.06 -12.88 -0.13
C LEU A 49 -5.21 -13.26 0.82
N SER A 50 -5.08 -12.95 2.11
CA SER A 50 -6.16 -13.20 3.08
C SER A 50 -7.39 -12.34 2.84
N PHE A 51 -7.18 -11.09 2.41
CA PHE A 51 -8.26 -10.16 2.04
C PHE A 51 -8.98 -10.62 0.77
N PHE A 52 -8.22 -11.02 -0.26
CA PHE A 52 -8.77 -11.59 -1.48
C PHE A 52 -9.66 -12.82 -1.19
N TYR A 53 -9.13 -13.78 -0.39
CA TYR A 53 -9.92 -14.95 0.00
C TYR A 53 -11.23 -14.55 0.67
N ARG A 54 -11.21 -13.56 1.55
CA ARG A 54 -12.39 -13.08 2.26
C ARG A 54 -13.43 -12.45 1.34
N VAL A 55 -13.00 -11.54 0.47
CA VAL A 55 -13.89 -10.81 -0.45
C VAL A 55 -14.56 -11.80 -1.40
N PHE A 56 -13.81 -12.75 -1.96
CA PHE A 56 -14.35 -13.70 -2.93
C PHE A 56 -15.23 -14.79 -2.34
N PHE A 57 -14.91 -15.28 -1.14
CA PHE A 57 -15.61 -16.44 -0.59
C PHE A 57 -16.65 -16.09 0.49
N ASN A 58 -16.47 -14.98 1.22
CA ASN A 58 -17.36 -14.63 2.31
C ASN A 58 -18.33 -13.49 1.98
N THR A 59 -17.96 -12.57 1.09
CA THR A 59 -18.79 -11.40 0.74
C THR A 59 -18.78 -11.16 -0.77
N PRO A 60 -19.18 -12.15 -1.61
CA PRO A 60 -19.20 -11.95 -3.05
C PRO A 60 -20.17 -10.83 -3.43
N ASP A 61 -19.76 -10.01 -4.40
CA ASP A 61 -20.58 -8.94 -5.02
C ASP A 61 -21.02 -7.79 -4.08
N GLN A 62 -20.41 -7.62 -2.94
CA GLN A 62 -20.64 -6.46 -2.07
C GLN A 62 -19.59 -5.39 -2.29
N THR A 63 -20.03 -4.23 -2.81
CA THR A 63 -19.19 -3.02 -2.79
C THR A 63 -19.32 -2.35 -1.41
N ILE A 64 -18.21 -2.16 -0.74
CA ILE A 64 -18.14 -1.49 0.55
C ILE A 64 -17.45 -0.15 0.35
N ASN A 65 -18.21 0.94 0.48
CA ASN A 65 -17.68 2.28 0.35
C ASN A 65 -17.63 2.94 1.72
N PHE A 66 -16.47 3.50 2.05
CA PHE A 66 -16.27 4.35 3.20
C PHE A 66 -15.90 5.73 2.68
N SER A 67 -16.71 6.74 2.92
CA SER A 67 -16.43 8.12 2.54
C SER A 67 -16.48 9.04 3.75
N GLY A 68 -15.52 9.94 3.82
CA GLY A 68 -15.47 11.02 4.81
C GLY A 68 -15.34 12.36 4.10
N ASN A 69 -16.15 13.35 4.47
CA ASN A 69 -16.08 14.70 3.92
C ASN A 69 -14.73 15.33 4.25
N TRP A 70 -13.96 15.71 3.24
CA TRP A 70 -12.65 16.35 3.41
C TRP A 70 -12.71 17.84 3.14
N ILE A 71 -13.19 18.27 1.97
CA ILE A 71 -13.23 19.67 1.58
C ILE A 71 -14.62 20.00 1.03
N ASN A 72 -15.26 20.99 1.64
CA ASN A 72 -16.53 21.57 1.19
C ASN A 72 -16.28 23.03 0.77
N ILE A 73 -16.24 23.29 -0.54
CA ILE A 73 -16.08 24.63 -1.09
C ILE A 73 -17.34 24.99 -1.89
N GLY A 74 -18.32 25.61 -1.24
CA GLY A 74 -19.55 26.02 -1.87
C GLY A 74 -20.37 24.86 -2.45
N LYS A 75 -20.35 24.69 -3.77
CA LYS A 75 -21.06 23.60 -4.47
C LYS A 75 -20.19 22.34 -4.72
N PHE A 76 -18.89 22.42 -4.44
CA PHE A 76 -17.96 21.31 -4.63
C PHE A 76 -17.67 20.62 -3.31
N ASN A 77 -18.08 19.37 -3.20
CA ASN A 77 -17.74 18.49 -2.08
C ASN A 77 -16.73 17.47 -2.59
N ILE A 78 -15.57 17.43 -1.94
CA ILE A 78 -14.54 16.42 -2.19
C ILE A 78 -14.49 15.53 -0.96
N ASP A 79 -14.86 14.28 -1.14
CA ASP A 79 -14.84 13.28 -0.11
C ASP A 79 -13.56 12.44 -0.25
N LEU A 80 -12.93 12.09 0.88
CA LEU A 80 -11.91 11.05 0.90
C LEU A 80 -12.60 9.73 1.18
N GLY A 81 -12.52 8.81 0.24
CA GLY A 81 -13.21 7.54 0.37
C GLY A 81 -12.36 6.35 -0.06
N ILE A 82 -12.68 5.22 0.53
CA ILE A 82 -12.11 3.92 0.20
C ILE A 82 -13.23 3.07 -0.39
N SER A 83 -13.02 2.59 -1.62
CA SER A 83 -13.92 1.65 -2.28
C SER A 83 -13.30 0.26 -2.28
N ILE A 84 -14.06 -0.71 -1.81
CA ILE A 84 -13.65 -2.11 -1.76
C ILE A 84 -14.66 -2.91 -2.56
N ASP A 85 -14.19 -3.51 -3.63
CA ASP A 85 -14.92 -4.45 -4.47
C ASP A 85 -14.03 -5.65 -4.84
N ASN A 86 -14.56 -6.57 -5.63
CA ASN A 86 -13.80 -7.73 -6.09
C ASN A 86 -12.60 -7.33 -6.95
N MET A 87 -12.71 -6.26 -7.74
CA MET A 87 -11.62 -5.74 -8.56
C MET A 87 -10.50 -5.17 -7.69
N THR A 88 -10.86 -4.38 -6.68
CA THR A 88 -9.91 -3.85 -5.68
C THR A 88 -9.12 -4.97 -5.01
N ALA A 89 -9.79 -6.06 -4.60
CA ALA A 89 -9.13 -7.20 -3.96
C ALA A 89 -8.11 -7.87 -4.89
N ILE A 90 -8.44 -8.07 -6.17
CA ILE A 90 -7.51 -8.62 -7.18
C ILE A 90 -6.31 -7.68 -7.36
N MET A 91 -6.58 -6.39 -7.54
CA MET A 91 -5.54 -5.39 -7.79
C MET A 91 -4.58 -5.25 -6.61
N LEU A 92 -5.07 -5.32 -5.36
CA LEU A 92 -4.21 -5.31 -4.17
C LEU A 92 -3.27 -6.51 -4.13
N VAL A 93 -3.72 -7.70 -4.54
CA VAL A 93 -2.85 -8.88 -4.64
C VAL A 93 -1.78 -8.67 -5.71
N VAL A 94 -2.16 -8.17 -6.89
CA VAL A 94 -1.21 -7.92 -8.00
C VAL A 94 -0.16 -6.89 -7.58
N VAL A 95 -0.57 -5.75 -7.02
CA VAL A 95 0.35 -4.70 -6.58
C VAL A 95 1.28 -5.21 -5.48
N SER A 96 0.74 -5.91 -4.47
CA SER A 96 1.54 -6.46 -3.37
C SER A 96 2.54 -7.52 -3.83
N LEU A 97 2.13 -8.38 -4.79
CA LEU A 97 3.00 -9.41 -5.38
C LEU A 97 4.14 -8.78 -6.16
N VAL A 98 3.83 -7.85 -7.09
CA VAL A 98 4.85 -7.16 -7.88
C VAL A 98 5.79 -6.38 -6.96
N SER A 99 5.26 -5.66 -5.97
CA SER A 99 6.08 -4.94 -4.99
C SER A 99 7.02 -5.87 -4.23
N CYS A 100 6.54 -7.03 -3.78
CA CYS A 100 7.35 -8.03 -3.08
C CYS A 100 8.50 -8.55 -3.96
N LEU A 101 8.20 -8.89 -5.22
CA LEU A 101 9.21 -9.35 -6.20
C LEU A 101 10.27 -8.28 -6.48
N VAL A 102 9.85 -7.03 -6.66
CA VAL A 102 10.78 -5.90 -6.88
C VAL A 102 11.66 -5.68 -5.66
N HIS A 103 11.12 -5.73 -4.44
CA HIS A 103 11.92 -5.61 -3.22
C HIS A 103 12.96 -6.74 -3.08
N LEU A 104 12.57 -7.98 -3.40
CA LEU A 104 13.49 -9.12 -3.40
C LEU A 104 14.58 -8.96 -4.46
N TYR A 105 14.22 -8.66 -5.69
CA TYR A 105 15.18 -8.46 -6.78
C TYR A 105 16.18 -7.34 -6.47
N SER A 106 15.70 -6.23 -5.92
CA SER A 106 16.51 -5.06 -5.61
C SER A 106 17.57 -5.33 -4.54
N SER A 107 17.42 -6.39 -3.72
CA SER A 107 18.39 -6.74 -2.68
C SER A 107 19.76 -7.11 -3.27
N GLU A 108 19.80 -7.78 -4.42
CA GLU A 108 21.03 -8.10 -5.14
C GLU A 108 21.41 -6.99 -6.13
N TYR A 109 20.41 -6.40 -6.82
CA TYR A 109 20.65 -5.38 -7.84
C TYR A 109 21.33 -4.12 -7.29
N MET A 110 20.91 -3.65 -6.11
CA MET A 110 21.43 -2.45 -5.46
C MET A 110 22.55 -2.71 -4.45
N LYS A 111 23.08 -3.93 -4.41
CA LYS A 111 24.12 -4.34 -3.46
C LYS A 111 25.42 -3.53 -3.67
N GLY A 112 25.87 -2.87 -2.62
CA GLY A 112 27.07 -2.03 -2.65
C GLY A 112 26.82 -0.57 -3.04
N ASP A 113 25.58 -0.16 -3.35
CA ASP A 113 25.27 1.25 -3.61
C ASP A 113 25.22 2.06 -2.32
N ALA A 114 25.86 3.24 -2.34
CA ALA A 114 25.89 4.15 -1.19
C ALA A 114 24.50 4.69 -0.79
N ARG A 115 23.52 4.63 -1.70
CA ARG A 115 22.16 5.11 -1.49
C ARG A 115 21.14 3.98 -1.31
N PHE A 116 21.59 2.78 -1.00
CA PHE A 116 20.78 1.57 -0.82
C PHE A 116 19.54 1.78 0.07
N SER A 117 19.71 2.36 1.25
CA SER A 117 18.60 2.62 2.17
C SER A 117 17.56 3.59 1.62
N ARG A 118 18.00 4.66 0.93
CA ARG A 118 17.08 5.64 0.32
C ARG A 118 16.26 5.01 -0.80
N TYR A 119 16.88 4.16 -1.60
CA TYR A 119 16.19 3.43 -2.65
C TYR A 119 15.02 2.60 -2.08
N TYR A 120 15.25 1.84 -1.01
CA TYR A 120 14.20 1.07 -0.36
C TYR A 120 13.11 1.93 0.28
N ALA A 121 13.48 3.09 0.82
CA ALA A 121 12.48 4.05 1.32
C ALA A 121 11.53 4.48 0.19
N PHE A 122 12.06 4.92 -0.94
CA PHE A 122 11.22 5.34 -2.08
C PHE A 122 10.42 4.17 -2.67
N LEU A 123 10.95 2.97 -2.65
CA LEU A 123 10.21 1.79 -3.10
C LEU A 123 9.00 1.49 -2.19
N GLY A 124 9.14 1.69 -0.87
CA GLY A 124 8.03 1.64 0.08
C GLY A 124 6.99 2.74 -0.18
N LEU A 125 7.43 3.97 -0.45
CA LEU A 125 6.54 5.07 -0.81
C LEU A 125 5.77 4.79 -2.11
N PHE A 126 6.44 4.21 -3.12
CA PHE A 126 5.79 3.79 -4.35
C PHE A 126 4.69 2.76 -4.09
N THR A 127 4.95 1.76 -3.25
CA THR A 127 3.95 0.76 -2.87
C THR A 127 2.76 1.40 -2.14
N PHE A 128 3.01 2.36 -1.26
CA PHE A 128 1.96 3.15 -0.61
C PHE A 128 1.07 3.86 -1.63
N SER A 129 1.67 4.57 -2.59
CA SER A 129 0.94 5.30 -3.64
C SER A 129 0.11 4.36 -4.50
N MET A 130 0.66 3.22 -4.92
CA MET A 130 -0.07 2.23 -5.72
C MET A 130 -1.25 1.63 -4.96
N ASN A 131 -1.09 1.28 -3.69
CA ASN A 131 -2.20 0.82 -2.85
C ASN A 131 -3.26 1.92 -2.67
N GLY A 132 -2.84 3.19 -2.55
CA GLY A 132 -3.74 4.33 -2.47
C GLY A 132 -4.59 4.53 -3.72
N ILE A 133 -3.99 4.37 -4.90
CA ILE A 133 -4.72 4.43 -6.19
C ILE A 133 -5.77 3.33 -6.27
N VAL A 134 -5.42 2.10 -5.88
CA VAL A 134 -6.31 0.94 -5.93
C VAL A 134 -7.50 1.08 -4.98
N LEU A 135 -7.30 1.71 -3.82
CA LEU A 135 -8.33 1.91 -2.80
C LEU A 135 -9.18 3.18 -3.02
N ALA A 136 -8.76 4.08 -3.91
CA ALA A 136 -9.42 5.36 -4.13
C ALA A 136 -10.84 5.18 -4.71
N ASP A 137 -11.81 5.91 -4.15
CA ASP A 137 -13.21 5.92 -4.61
C ASP A 137 -13.50 7.02 -5.64
N ASN A 138 -12.60 8.00 -5.79
CA ASN A 138 -12.81 9.12 -6.70
C ASN A 138 -11.53 9.54 -7.44
N ILE A 139 -11.72 10.24 -8.56
CA ILE A 139 -10.64 10.68 -9.45
C ILE A 139 -9.65 11.62 -8.74
N VAL A 140 -10.12 12.51 -7.86
CA VAL A 140 -9.25 13.45 -7.13
C VAL A 140 -8.27 12.68 -6.26
N MET A 141 -8.75 11.66 -5.56
CA MET A 141 -7.92 10.82 -4.71
C MET A 141 -6.92 9.99 -5.53
N ILE A 142 -7.33 9.48 -6.71
CA ILE A 142 -6.42 8.79 -7.65
C ILE A 142 -5.27 9.73 -8.05
N TYR A 143 -5.56 10.97 -8.47
CA TYR A 143 -4.54 11.94 -8.84
C TYR A 143 -3.62 12.33 -7.68
N MET A 144 -4.17 12.41 -6.47
CA MET A 144 -3.38 12.72 -5.27
C MET A 144 -2.36 11.64 -4.95
N PHE A 145 -2.73 10.35 -5.11
CA PHE A 145 -1.81 9.24 -4.88
C PHE A 145 -0.84 8.99 -6.05
N TRP A 146 -1.23 9.33 -7.28
CA TRP A 146 -0.35 9.24 -8.46
C TRP A 146 0.78 10.27 -8.38
#